data_eefd3b9b5d3b79620c54a35eb5ee7869
#
_entry.id   eefd3b9b5d3b79620c54a35eb5ee7869
#
_cell.length_a   1.000
_cell.length_b   1.000
_cell.length_c   1.000
_cell.angle_alpha   90.00
_cell.angle_beta   90.00
_cell.angle_gamma   90.00
#
_symmetry.space_group_name_H-M   'P 1'
#
loop_
_entity.id
_entity.type
_entity.pdbx_description
1 polymer ?
#
loop_
_entity_poly.entity_id
_entity_poly.type
_entity_poly.pdbx_seq_one_letter_code
_entity_poly.pdbx_strand_id
1 'polypeptide(L)'
;RELWGAAANRLNEQLWAAPNQQEQILLIERFLLAQLNYHHQATAQKLDRLMEQIYYAPNNRIETIADATGWSHRHLERNFKQAFALTPKRFARLARLHHTLRQIALQPQQALLDIALERGFSDQSHFIHDVQLLIGMKPLQLQQHLRETQHYYNLPSKKPD
;
A
#
# COMPACT_ATOMS: atom_id res chain seq x y z
N ARG A 1 -5.14 17.12 -2.94
CA ARG A 1 -6.13 16.82 -4.00
C ARG A 1 -6.69 15.45 -3.70
N GLU A 2 -7.98 15.39 -3.46
CA GLU A 2 -8.70 14.17 -3.19
C GLU A 2 -8.57 13.21 -4.37
N LEU A 3 -8.38 11.92 -4.08
CA LEU A 3 -8.04 10.89 -5.08
C LEU A 3 -9.07 10.83 -6.22
N TRP A 4 -10.34 11.13 -5.94
CA TRP A 4 -11.44 11.14 -6.91
C TRP A 4 -12.24 12.44 -6.94
N GLY A 5 -11.90 13.42 -6.10
CA GLY A 5 -12.42 14.80 -6.11
C GLY A 5 -13.93 14.92 -6.39
N ALA A 6 -14.27 15.72 -7.39
CA ALA A 6 -15.67 15.97 -7.77
C ALA A 6 -16.44 14.71 -8.22
N ALA A 7 -15.74 13.64 -8.68
CA ALA A 7 -16.39 12.39 -9.07
C ALA A 7 -16.90 11.60 -7.87
N ALA A 8 -16.14 11.58 -6.77
CA ALA A 8 -16.57 10.95 -5.52
C ALA A 8 -17.74 11.71 -4.87
N ASN A 9 -17.73 13.04 -4.93
CA ASN A 9 -18.83 13.84 -4.41
C ASN A 9 -20.14 13.55 -5.16
N ARG A 10 -20.09 13.49 -6.50
CA ARG A 10 -21.26 13.08 -7.30
C ARG A 10 -21.74 11.67 -6.99
N LEU A 11 -20.84 10.71 -6.82
CA LEU A 11 -21.21 9.37 -6.42
C LEU A 11 -21.92 9.38 -5.06
N ASN A 12 -21.39 10.12 -4.09
CA ASN A 12 -21.99 10.22 -2.76
C ASN A 12 -23.41 10.76 -2.81
N GLU A 13 -23.65 11.84 -3.57
CA GLU A 13 -25.00 12.40 -3.79
C GLU A 13 -25.95 11.36 -4.40
N GLN A 14 -25.48 10.60 -5.40
CA GLN A 14 -26.27 9.54 -6.03
C GLN A 14 -26.58 8.38 -5.07
N LEU A 15 -25.63 7.99 -4.22
CA LEU A 15 -25.83 6.93 -3.23
C LEU A 15 -26.89 7.30 -2.18
N TRP A 16 -26.92 8.58 -1.76
CA TRP A 16 -27.95 9.06 -0.84
C TRP A 16 -29.35 9.16 -1.49
N ALA A 17 -29.40 9.40 -2.78
CA ALA A 17 -30.66 9.46 -3.54
C ALA A 17 -31.16 8.09 -3.99
N ALA A 18 -30.35 7.04 -3.91
CA ALA A 18 -30.69 5.70 -4.37
C ALA A 18 -31.79 5.07 -3.50
N PRO A 19 -32.86 4.53 -4.09
CA PRO A 19 -34.04 4.05 -3.36
C PRO A 19 -33.82 2.75 -2.59
N ASN A 20 -32.77 1.98 -2.93
CA ASN A 20 -32.46 0.69 -2.30
C ASN A 20 -30.99 0.33 -2.46
N GLN A 21 -30.57 -0.68 -1.68
CA GLN A 21 -29.19 -1.18 -1.65
C GLN A 21 -28.71 -1.71 -3.01
N GLN A 22 -29.58 -2.29 -3.79
CA GLN A 22 -29.23 -2.86 -5.09
C GLN A 22 -28.83 -1.77 -6.10
N GLU A 23 -29.52 -0.65 -6.09
CA GLU A 23 -29.15 0.54 -6.87
C GLU A 23 -27.84 1.18 -6.39
N GLN A 24 -27.62 1.20 -5.08
CA GLN A 24 -26.34 1.69 -4.52
C GLN A 24 -25.15 0.84 -5.01
N ILE A 25 -25.31 -0.49 -5.02
CA ILE A 25 -24.26 -1.40 -5.54
C ILE A 25 -23.99 -1.11 -7.01
N LEU A 26 -25.02 -0.99 -7.84
CA LEU A 26 -24.86 -0.69 -9.27
C LEU A 26 -24.17 0.67 -9.52
N LEU A 27 -24.47 1.68 -8.72
CA LEU A 27 -23.79 2.98 -8.79
C LEU A 27 -22.30 2.87 -8.46
N ILE A 28 -21.95 2.12 -7.41
CA ILE A 28 -20.57 1.87 -7.02
C ILE A 28 -19.84 1.09 -8.12
N GLU A 29 -20.44 0.02 -8.65
CA GLU A 29 -19.86 -0.77 -9.74
C GLU A 29 -19.59 0.08 -10.99
N ARG A 30 -20.56 0.88 -11.43
CA ARG A 30 -20.41 1.79 -12.58
C ARG A 30 -19.30 2.81 -12.34
N PHE A 31 -19.23 3.36 -11.15
CA PHE A 31 -18.18 4.30 -10.78
C PHE A 31 -16.81 3.64 -10.84
N LEU A 32 -16.64 2.46 -10.24
CA LEU A 32 -15.38 1.73 -10.24
C LEU A 32 -14.95 1.32 -11.66
N LEU A 33 -15.89 0.83 -12.48
CA LEU A 33 -15.61 0.50 -13.88
C LEU A 33 -15.22 1.72 -14.70
N ALA A 34 -15.86 2.88 -14.47
CA ALA A 34 -15.47 4.12 -15.13
C ALA A 34 -14.06 4.57 -14.73
N GLN A 35 -13.68 4.40 -13.45
CA GLN A 35 -12.31 4.68 -13.00
C GLN A 35 -11.30 3.70 -13.60
N LEU A 36 -11.62 2.41 -13.68
CA LEU A 36 -10.77 1.41 -14.34
C LEU A 36 -10.55 1.76 -15.82
N ASN A 37 -11.58 2.14 -16.56
CA ASN A 37 -11.45 2.54 -17.97
C ASN A 37 -10.62 3.82 -18.14
N TYR A 38 -10.68 4.76 -17.19
CA TYR A 38 -9.84 5.96 -17.20
C TYR A 38 -8.35 5.61 -17.00
N HIS A 39 -8.04 4.53 -16.29
CA HIS A 39 -6.68 4.04 -16.04
C HIS A 39 -6.11 3.18 -17.19
N HIS A 40 -6.84 2.92 -18.26
CA HIS A 40 -6.33 2.18 -19.42
C HIS A 40 -5.38 2.94 -20.35
N GLN A 41 -4.98 4.17 -19.99
CA GLN A 41 -3.92 4.87 -20.71
C GLN A 41 -2.57 4.15 -20.46
N ALA A 42 -1.72 4.08 -21.49
CA ALA A 42 -0.41 3.41 -21.43
C ALA A 42 0.48 3.89 -20.26
N THR A 43 0.35 5.17 -19.89
CA THR A 43 1.03 5.74 -18.72
C THR A 43 0.52 5.19 -17.41
N ALA A 44 -0.79 4.99 -17.26
CA ALA A 44 -1.39 4.45 -16.05
C ALA A 44 -1.00 2.98 -15.85
N GLN A 45 -1.09 2.15 -16.90
CA GLN A 45 -0.63 0.76 -16.82
C GLN A 45 0.86 0.64 -16.46
N LYS A 46 1.67 1.57 -16.96
CA LYS A 46 3.09 1.64 -16.62
C LYS A 46 3.30 2.00 -15.15
N LEU A 47 2.52 2.93 -14.61
CA LEU A 47 2.55 3.31 -13.20
C LEU A 47 2.06 2.19 -12.28
N ASP A 48 1.03 1.45 -12.68
CA ASP A 48 0.53 0.30 -11.93
C ASP A 48 1.59 -0.80 -11.82
N ARG A 49 2.26 -1.14 -12.93
CA ARG A 49 3.39 -2.10 -12.93
C ARG A 49 4.55 -1.63 -12.06
N LEU A 50 4.87 -0.34 -12.09
CA LEU A 50 5.89 0.25 -11.23
C LEU A 50 5.51 0.14 -9.75
N MET A 51 4.26 0.43 -9.42
CA MET A 51 3.73 0.30 -8.07
C MET A 51 3.85 -1.15 -7.59
N GLU A 52 3.47 -2.13 -8.40
CA GLU A 52 3.63 -3.55 -8.09
C GLU A 52 5.10 -3.94 -7.88
N GLN A 53 5.99 -3.52 -8.77
CA GLN A 53 7.42 -3.79 -8.64
C GLN A 53 8.00 -3.24 -7.33
N ILE A 54 7.65 -1.98 -7.00
CA ILE A 54 8.09 -1.37 -5.74
C ILE A 54 7.45 -2.09 -4.54
N TYR A 55 6.19 -2.49 -4.64
CA TYR A 55 5.50 -3.17 -3.55
C TYR A 55 6.13 -4.53 -3.23
N TYR A 56 6.38 -5.36 -4.25
CA TYR A 56 6.96 -6.70 -4.04
C TYR A 56 8.47 -6.70 -3.79
N ALA A 57 9.19 -5.67 -4.24
CA ALA A 57 10.63 -5.54 -4.06
C ALA A 57 11.01 -4.13 -3.53
N PRO A 58 10.56 -3.75 -2.32
CA PRO A 58 10.69 -2.38 -1.81
C PRO A 58 12.14 -1.96 -1.49
N ASN A 59 13.07 -2.89 -1.49
CA ASN A 59 14.50 -2.64 -1.25
C ASN A 59 15.28 -2.36 -2.53
N ASN A 60 14.64 -2.54 -3.70
CA ASN A 60 15.29 -2.22 -4.97
C ASN A 60 15.51 -0.71 -5.11
N ARG A 61 16.60 -0.35 -5.78
CA ARG A 61 16.87 1.05 -6.10
C ARG A 61 15.84 1.59 -7.07
N ILE A 62 15.29 2.75 -6.77
CA ILE A 62 14.27 3.40 -7.62
C ILE A 62 14.85 3.74 -9.00
N GLU A 63 16.14 4.04 -9.07
CA GLU A 63 16.86 4.29 -10.33
C GLU A 63 16.78 3.08 -11.26
N THR A 64 17.04 1.87 -10.74
CA THR A 64 16.95 0.61 -11.51
C THR A 64 15.54 0.38 -12.04
N ILE A 65 14.52 0.73 -11.25
CA ILE A 65 13.12 0.63 -11.67
C ILE A 65 12.80 1.67 -12.75
N ALA A 66 13.33 2.88 -12.62
CA ALA A 66 13.17 3.93 -13.62
C ALA A 66 13.77 3.52 -14.97
N ASP A 67 14.99 2.98 -14.95
CA ASP A 67 15.71 2.52 -16.16
C ASP A 67 14.91 1.45 -16.91
N ALA A 68 14.31 0.50 -16.19
CA ALA A 68 13.47 -0.55 -16.80
C ALA A 68 12.21 0.01 -17.49
N THR A 69 11.80 1.23 -17.15
CA THR A 69 10.62 1.89 -17.77
C THR A 69 10.98 2.81 -18.93
N GLY A 70 12.25 3.10 -19.12
CA GLY A 70 12.74 4.12 -20.06
C GLY A 70 12.36 5.54 -19.62
N TRP A 71 12.01 5.76 -18.35
CA TRP A 71 11.76 7.09 -17.80
C TRP A 71 12.99 7.61 -17.05
N SER A 72 13.25 8.92 -17.17
CA SER A 72 14.20 9.54 -16.25
C SER A 72 13.64 9.51 -14.82
N HIS A 73 14.51 9.48 -13.83
CA HIS A 73 14.12 9.51 -12.40
C HIS A 73 13.14 10.65 -12.08
N ARG A 74 13.42 11.85 -12.60
CA ARG A 74 12.53 13.03 -12.42
C ARG A 74 11.15 12.82 -13.04
N HIS A 75 11.07 12.17 -14.20
CA HIS A 75 9.81 11.89 -14.88
C HIS A 75 9.00 10.86 -14.11
N LEU A 76 9.65 9.81 -13.63
CA LEU A 76 9.04 8.78 -12.77
C LEU A 76 8.51 9.39 -11.48
N GLU A 77 9.31 10.17 -10.74
CA GLU A 77 8.87 10.80 -9.50
C GLU A 77 7.65 11.71 -9.69
N ARG A 78 7.67 12.54 -10.74
CA ARG A 78 6.57 13.45 -11.05
C ARG A 78 5.27 12.69 -11.32
N ASN A 79 5.31 11.70 -12.22
CA ASN A 79 4.11 10.96 -12.60
C ASN A 79 3.60 10.08 -11.45
N PHE A 80 4.50 9.43 -10.72
CA PHE A 80 4.15 8.63 -9.56
C PHE A 80 3.49 9.50 -8.46
N LYS A 81 4.07 10.66 -8.15
CA LYS A 81 3.50 11.61 -7.18
C LYS A 81 2.17 12.18 -7.65
N GLN A 82 2.00 12.42 -8.95
CA GLN A 82 0.75 12.89 -9.52
C GLN A 82 -0.36 11.83 -9.42
N ALA A 83 -0.04 10.56 -9.67
CA ALA A 83 -1.00 9.46 -9.64
C ALA A 83 -1.35 9.02 -8.21
N PHE A 84 -0.35 8.90 -7.33
CA PHE A 84 -0.50 8.27 -6.01
C PHE A 84 -0.34 9.23 -4.83
N ALA A 85 -0.11 10.52 -5.06
CA ALA A 85 0.18 11.55 -4.04
C ALA A 85 1.43 11.26 -3.18
N LEU A 86 2.23 10.25 -3.54
CA LEU A 86 3.44 9.79 -2.85
C LEU A 86 4.61 9.75 -3.82
N THR A 87 5.83 9.93 -3.31
CA THR A 87 7.03 9.61 -4.09
C THR A 87 7.26 8.10 -4.13
N PRO A 88 7.92 7.54 -5.17
CA PRO A 88 8.29 6.12 -5.23
C PRO A 88 9.04 5.66 -3.97
N LYS A 89 9.98 6.46 -3.48
CA LYS A 89 10.76 6.17 -2.26
C LYS A 89 9.88 6.08 -1.01
N ARG A 90 8.90 6.99 -0.88
CA ARG A 90 7.96 6.95 0.25
C ARG A 90 7.03 5.75 0.17
N PHE A 91 6.60 5.40 -1.03
CA PHE A 91 5.81 4.19 -1.25
C PHE A 91 6.60 2.92 -0.94
N ALA A 92 7.86 2.81 -1.38
CA ALA A 92 8.75 1.69 -1.04
C ALA A 92 8.92 1.53 0.49
N ARG A 93 9.08 2.66 1.21
CA ARG A 93 9.16 2.65 2.67
C ARG A 93 7.88 2.10 3.32
N LEU A 94 6.70 2.50 2.82
CA LEU A 94 5.41 1.98 3.27
C LEU A 94 5.23 0.50 2.94
N ALA A 95 5.61 0.07 1.75
CA ALA A 95 5.54 -1.33 1.33
C ALA A 95 6.43 -2.21 2.22
N ARG A 96 7.67 -1.79 2.47
CA ARG A 96 8.59 -2.48 3.38
C ARG A 96 7.97 -2.61 4.78
N LEU A 97 7.44 -1.51 5.33
CA LEU A 97 6.77 -1.54 6.63
C LEU A 97 5.58 -2.51 6.61
N HIS A 98 4.72 -2.46 5.60
CA HIS A 98 3.59 -3.36 5.46
C HIS A 98 4.01 -4.84 5.49
N HIS A 99 5.06 -5.21 4.72
CA HIS A 99 5.60 -6.58 4.73
C HIS A 99 6.16 -6.97 6.09
N THR A 100 6.81 -6.03 6.78
CA THR A 100 7.34 -6.24 8.13
C THR A 100 6.22 -6.50 9.14
N LEU A 101 5.17 -5.68 9.13
CA LEU A 101 4.01 -5.85 10.01
C LEU A 101 3.30 -7.17 9.77
N ARG A 102 3.14 -7.54 8.50
CA ARG A 102 2.56 -8.83 8.13
C ARG A 102 3.40 -9.99 8.67
N GLN A 103 4.73 -9.91 8.58
CA GLN A 103 5.61 -10.95 9.13
C GLN A 103 5.52 -11.02 10.66
N ILE A 104 5.51 -9.88 11.36
CA ILE A 104 5.31 -9.84 12.81
C ILE A 104 4.00 -10.52 13.21
N ALA A 105 2.92 -10.27 12.46
CA ALA A 105 1.62 -10.88 12.72
C ALA A 105 1.60 -12.39 12.46
N LEU A 106 2.28 -12.85 11.40
CA LEU A 106 2.34 -14.28 11.02
C LEU A 106 3.35 -15.08 11.85
N GLN A 107 4.40 -14.44 12.36
CA GLN A 107 5.49 -15.06 13.09
C GLN A 107 5.76 -14.33 14.42
N PRO A 108 4.77 -14.31 15.35
CA PRO A 108 4.83 -13.49 16.56
C PRO A 108 5.93 -13.91 17.52
N GLN A 109 6.53 -15.10 17.34
CA GLN A 109 7.62 -15.60 18.17
C GLN A 109 9.01 -15.22 17.64
N GLN A 110 9.10 -14.75 16.36
CA GLN A 110 10.36 -14.34 15.77
C GLN A 110 10.83 -13.02 16.43
N ALA A 111 12.14 -12.89 16.64
CA ALA A 111 12.70 -11.66 17.19
C ALA A 111 12.50 -10.50 16.19
N LEU A 112 12.05 -9.36 16.73
CA LEU A 112 11.77 -8.16 15.91
C LEU A 112 12.97 -7.67 15.12
N LEU A 113 14.18 -7.84 15.66
CA LEU A 113 15.42 -7.45 14.98
C LEU A 113 15.66 -8.32 13.75
N ASP A 114 15.46 -9.64 13.88
CA ASP A 114 15.64 -10.56 12.76
C ASP A 114 14.66 -10.26 11.62
N ILE A 115 13.38 -10.03 11.98
CA ILE A 115 12.37 -9.61 11.01
C ILE A 115 12.79 -8.29 10.32
N ALA A 116 13.27 -7.31 11.07
CA ALA A 116 13.69 -6.03 10.53
C ALA A 116 14.84 -6.18 9.54
N LEU A 117 15.88 -6.95 9.88
CA LEU A 117 17.03 -7.21 9.02
C LEU A 117 16.64 -7.96 7.75
N GLU A 118 15.80 -9.01 7.85
CA GLU A 118 15.26 -9.76 6.71
C GLU A 118 14.47 -8.86 5.76
N ARG A 119 13.81 -7.83 6.28
CA ARG A 119 13.03 -6.86 5.50
C ARG A 119 13.84 -5.67 4.99
N GLY A 120 15.15 -5.66 5.21
CA GLY A 120 16.07 -4.67 4.65
C GLY A 120 16.13 -3.36 5.41
N PHE A 121 15.86 -3.37 6.71
CA PHE A 121 16.26 -2.29 7.59
C PHE A 121 17.76 -2.41 7.89
N SER A 122 18.47 -1.29 7.90
CA SER A 122 19.92 -1.28 8.14
C SER A 122 20.29 -1.70 9.57
N ASP A 123 19.42 -1.36 10.52
CA ASP A 123 19.63 -1.57 11.94
C ASP A 123 18.32 -1.41 12.72
N GLN A 124 18.37 -1.73 14.01
CA GLN A 124 17.22 -1.63 14.91
C GLN A 124 16.69 -0.21 15.04
N SER A 125 17.57 0.80 15.07
CA SER A 125 17.18 2.20 15.23
C SER A 125 16.38 2.70 14.04
N HIS A 126 16.82 2.36 12.84
CA HIS A 126 16.09 2.64 11.59
C HIS A 126 14.69 2.00 11.61
N PHE A 127 14.59 0.74 12.02
CA PHE A 127 13.30 0.04 12.15
C PHE A 127 12.38 0.72 13.18
N ILE A 128 12.88 0.98 14.40
CA ILE A 128 12.11 1.65 15.46
C ILE A 128 11.61 3.01 14.98
N HIS A 129 12.48 3.80 14.37
CA HIS A 129 12.13 5.13 13.85
C HIS A 129 11.01 5.04 12.78
N ASP A 130 11.12 4.11 11.83
CA ASP A 130 10.11 3.94 10.77
C ASP A 130 8.75 3.52 11.33
N VAL A 131 8.74 2.57 12.27
CA VAL A 131 7.49 2.12 12.91
C VAL A 131 6.86 3.26 13.71
N GLN A 132 7.63 3.96 14.53
CA GLN A 132 7.12 5.10 15.32
C GLN A 132 6.58 6.22 14.44
N LEU A 133 7.29 6.56 13.36
CA LEU A 133 6.88 7.65 12.45
C LEU A 133 5.60 7.33 11.69
N LEU A 134 5.41 6.07 11.28
CA LEU A 134 4.31 5.66 10.39
C LEU A 134 3.11 5.07 11.14
N ILE A 135 3.33 4.45 12.28
CA ILE A 135 2.31 3.76 13.09
C ILE A 135 2.00 4.51 14.39
N GLY A 136 2.92 5.33 14.90
CA GLY A 136 2.75 6.05 16.16
C GLY A 136 3.05 5.24 17.42
N MET A 137 3.49 3.97 17.30
CA MET A 137 3.81 3.10 18.46
C MET A 137 5.19 2.48 18.33
N LYS A 138 5.75 2.02 19.46
CA LYS A 138 7.01 1.27 19.46
C LYS A 138 6.80 -0.15 18.92
N PRO A 139 7.80 -0.74 18.21
CA PRO A 139 7.67 -2.08 17.62
C PRO A 139 7.26 -3.17 18.61
N LEU A 140 7.75 -3.14 19.84
CA LEU A 140 7.40 -4.11 20.87
C LEU A 140 5.93 -4.01 21.28
N GLN A 141 5.42 -2.79 21.46
CA GLN A 141 4.00 -2.55 21.75
C GLN A 141 3.12 -3.01 20.60
N LEU A 142 3.56 -2.76 19.38
CA LEU A 142 2.88 -3.19 18.17
C LEU A 142 2.84 -4.73 18.06
N GLN A 143 3.96 -5.41 18.34
CA GLN A 143 4.01 -6.88 18.35
C GLN A 143 3.03 -7.47 19.39
N GLN A 144 3.00 -6.90 20.59
CA GLN A 144 2.06 -7.30 21.64
C GLN A 144 0.61 -7.08 21.19
N HIS A 145 0.30 -5.90 20.67
CA HIS A 145 -1.03 -5.59 20.16
C HIS A 145 -1.47 -6.54 19.03
N LEU A 146 -0.57 -6.87 18.10
CA LEU A 146 -0.85 -7.82 17.02
C LEU A 146 -1.06 -9.25 17.55
N ARG A 147 -0.39 -9.66 18.62
CA ARG A 147 -0.64 -10.95 19.30
C ARG A 147 -2.03 -11.01 19.92
N GLU A 148 -2.46 -9.93 20.57
CA GLU A 148 -3.76 -9.83 21.24
C GLU A 148 -4.92 -9.73 20.25
N THR A 149 -4.67 -9.13 19.07
CA THR A 149 -5.70 -8.86 18.04
C THR A 149 -5.66 -9.84 16.86
N GLN A 150 -4.99 -10.98 16.97
CA GLN A 150 -4.86 -11.99 15.89
C GLN A 150 -6.22 -12.40 15.24
N HIS A 151 -7.34 -12.22 15.95
CA HIS A 151 -8.68 -12.53 15.44
C HIS A 151 -9.23 -11.48 14.43
N TYR A 152 -8.64 -10.30 14.35
CA TYR A 152 -9.13 -9.21 13.47
C TYR A 152 -8.53 -9.24 12.04
N TYR A 153 -7.36 -9.83 11.89
CA TYR A 153 -6.82 -10.06 10.57
C TYR A 153 -7.22 -11.47 10.13
N ASN A 154 -8.20 -11.60 9.26
CA ASN A 154 -8.55 -12.85 8.56
C ASN A 154 -7.38 -13.29 7.66
N LEU A 155 -6.26 -13.63 8.29
CA LEU A 155 -5.17 -14.32 7.62
C LEU A 155 -5.66 -15.74 7.39
N PRO A 156 -5.66 -16.26 6.14
CA PRO A 156 -6.04 -17.65 5.91
C PRO A 156 -5.13 -18.52 6.79
N SER A 157 -5.73 -19.23 7.74
CA SER A 157 -5.05 -20.26 8.49
C SER A 157 -4.43 -21.22 7.48
N LYS A 158 -3.11 -21.51 7.58
CA LYS A 158 -2.54 -22.64 6.89
C LYS A 158 -3.43 -23.84 7.22
N LYS A 159 -4.05 -24.45 6.21
CA LYS A 159 -4.63 -25.78 6.40
C LYS A 159 -3.51 -26.67 6.92
N PRO A 160 -3.74 -27.43 8.00
CA PRO A 160 -2.81 -28.50 8.34
C PRO A 160 -2.82 -29.49 7.18
N ASP A 161 -1.61 -29.88 6.74
CA ASP A 161 -1.38 -30.97 5.79
C ASP A 161 -1.93 -32.30 6.37
#